data_3b6823d804894a6abc1301b1a026ba01
#
_entry.id   3b6823d804894a6abc1301b1a026ba01
#
_cell.length_a   1.000
_cell.length_b   1.000
_cell.length_c   1.000
_cell.angle_alpha   90.00
_cell.angle_beta   90.00
_cell.angle_gamma   90.00
#
_symmetry.space_group_name_H-M   'P 1'
#
loop_
_entity.id
_entity.type
_entity.pdbx_description
1 polymer ?
#
loop_
_entity_poly.entity_id
_entity_poly.type
_entity_poly.pdbx_seq_one_letter_code
_entity_poly.pdbx_strand_id
1 'polypeptide(L)'
;AEFPVVEDLCEMPVQRERDIVFSETADGDTFFINGKEFDPSRVDTVVEIGGLERWRVQNTSGELHVFHIHLTDFQVCEINGVPQPFVGSQDTINIPYEGQDPDFEGPGEAVIVIDFRNPVIEGKAVYHCHIGEHEDNGMMAVFQACLPGTCPPEAE
;
A
#
# COMPACT_ATOMS: atom_id res chain seq x y z
N ALA A 1 -15.77 25.83 -19.57
CA ALA A 1 -15.84 24.48 -19.01
C ALA A 1 -15.06 24.52 -17.70
N GLU A 2 -15.74 24.25 -16.59
CA GLU A 2 -15.06 24.08 -15.31
C GLU A 2 -14.38 22.70 -15.32
N PHE A 3 -13.08 22.67 -15.06
CA PHE A 3 -12.36 21.41 -14.85
C PHE A 3 -12.77 20.85 -13.49
N PRO A 4 -12.96 19.51 -13.37
CA PRO A 4 -13.24 18.91 -12.07
C PRO A 4 -12.11 19.23 -11.10
N VAL A 5 -12.47 19.66 -9.89
CA VAL A 5 -11.50 19.88 -8.81
C VAL A 5 -11.04 18.49 -8.34
N VAL A 6 -9.74 18.25 -8.42
CA VAL A 6 -9.16 17.03 -7.88
C VAL A 6 -8.99 17.20 -6.37
N GLU A 7 -9.59 16.29 -5.59
CA GLU A 7 -9.51 16.32 -4.13
C GLU A 7 -8.10 15.97 -3.65
N ASP A 8 -7.61 16.69 -2.64
CA ASP A 8 -6.41 16.31 -1.90
C ASP A 8 -6.78 15.30 -0.80
N LEU A 9 -6.60 14.02 -1.08
CA LEU A 9 -6.97 12.94 -0.16
C LEU A 9 -6.16 12.95 1.13
N CYS A 10 -4.94 13.51 1.10
CA CYS A 10 -4.08 13.58 2.28
C CYS A 10 -4.64 14.50 3.38
N GLU A 11 -5.48 15.48 2.99
CA GLU A 11 -6.14 16.41 3.91
C GLU A 11 -7.54 15.94 4.33
N MET A 12 -8.01 14.80 3.84
CA MET A 12 -9.34 14.27 4.12
C MET A 12 -9.32 13.25 5.28
N PRO A 13 -10.45 13.09 5.99
CA PRO A 13 -10.54 12.07 7.03
C PRO A 13 -10.51 10.67 6.44
N VAL A 14 -9.85 9.75 7.13
CA VAL A 14 -9.75 8.35 6.77
C VAL A 14 -10.56 7.47 7.72
N GLN A 15 -11.11 6.37 7.20
CA GLN A 15 -11.86 5.41 8.01
C GLN A 15 -10.96 4.43 8.76
N ARG A 16 -9.72 4.25 8.28
CA ARG A 16 -8.76 3.32 8.87
C ARG A 16 -7.33 3.70 8.50
N GLU A 17 -6.40 3.35 9.41
CA GLU A 17 -4.96 3.41 9.19
C GLU A 17 -4.37 2.00 9.25
N ARG A 18 -3.37 1.72 8.41
CA ARG A 18 -2.66 0.43 8.38
C ARG A 18 -1.17 0.62 8.23
N ASP A 19 -0.42 -0.31 8.81
CA ASP A 19 1.01 -0.48 8.56
C ASP A 19 1.22 -1.68 7.65
N ILE A 20 1.92 -1.48 6.54
CA ILE A 20 2.30 -2.52 5.58
C ILE A 20 3.82 -2.56 5.57
N VAL A 21 4.40 -3.71 5.89
CA VAL A 21 5.85 -3.86 6.01
C VAL A 21 6.37 -4.80 4.92
N PHE A 22 7.23 -4.27 4.07
CA PHE A 22 7.99 -5.03 3.10
C PHE A 22 9.30 -5.47 3.73
N SER A 23 9.57 -6.77 3.66
CA SER A 23 10.81 -7.37 4.18
C SER A 23 11.26 -8.53 3.31
N GLU A 24 12.50 -8.95 3.52
CA GLU A 24 13.12 -10.06 2.81
C GLU A 24 14.04 -10.85 3.71
N THR A 25 14.36 -12.06 3.30
CA THR A 25 15.41 -12.86 3.97
C THR A 25 16.78 -12.24 3.72
N ALA A 26 17.74 -12.55 4.61
CA ALA A 26 19.09 -12.00 4.53
C ALA A 26 19.84 -12.39 3.24
N ASP A 27 19.48 -13.51 2.63
CA ASP A 27 20.02 -13.97 1.34
C ASP A 27 19.33 -13.33 0.12
N GLY A 28 18.20 -12.62 0.33
CA GLY A 28 17.47 -11.96 -0.74
C GLY A 28 16.66 -12.91 -1.63
N ASP A 29 16.36 -14.11 -1.17
CA ASP A 29 15.68 -15.13 -1.98
C ASP A 29 14.18 -15.23 -1.71
N THR A 30 13.72 -14.76 -0.56
CA THR A 30 12.30 -14.80 -0.17
C THR A 30 11.84 -13.44 0.34
N PHE A 31 10.64 -13.03 -0.11
CA PHE A 31 10.09 -11.71 0.14
C PHE A 31 8.76 -11.81 0.85
N PHE A 32 8.49 -10.85 1.74
CA PHE A 32 7.32 -10.85 2.61
C PHE A 32 6.59 -9.51 2.59
N ILE A 33 5.28 -9.59 2.76
CA ILE A 33 4.44 -8.46 3.18
C ILE A 33 3.84 -8.81 4.54
N ASN A 34 4.09 -7.96 5.54
CA ASN A 34 3.67 -8.20 6.92
C ASN A 34 4.11 -9.58 7.46
N GLY A 35 5.32 -10.00 7.09
CA GLY A 35 5.91 -11.27 7.53
C GLY A 35 5.35 -12.52 6.85
N LYS A 36 4.56 -12.36 5.78
CA LYS A 36 3.90 -13.47 5.08
C LYS A 36 4.30 -13.49 3.60
N GLU A 37 4.60 -14.69 3.09
CA GLU A 37 4.70 -14.92 1.65
C GLU A 37 3.30 -14.92 1.01
N PHE A 38 3.26 -14.67 -0.28
CA PHE A 38 2.03 -14.73 -1.06
C PHE A 38 1.33 -16.09 -0.96
N ASP A 39 0.05 -16.06 -0.66
CA ASP A 39 -0.85 -17.21 -0.70
C ASP A 39 -2.16 -16.78 -1.38
N PRO A 40 -2.44 -17.26 -2.61
CA PRO A 40 -3.62 -16.85 -3.37
C PRO A 40 -4.94 -17.26 -2.72
N SER A 41 -4.92 -18.19 -1.78
CA SER A 41 -6.11 -18.66 -1.06
C SER A 41 -6.41 -17.85 0.22
N ARG A 42 -5.48 -16.98 0.64
CA ARG A 42 -5.60 -16.18 1.85
C ARG A 42 -5.97 -14.74 1.50
N VAL A 43 -6.95 -14.18 2.21
CA VAL A 43 -7.24 -12.74 2.19
C VAL A 43 -6.45 -12.09 3.32
N ASP A 44 -5.44 -11.31 2.96
CA ASP A 44 -4.54 -10.66 3.92
C ASP A 44 -5.15 -9.38 4.49
N THR A 45 -5.91 -8.66 3.69
CA THR A 45 -6.46 -7.35 4.04
C THR A 45 -7.92 -7.27 3.60
N VAL A 46 -8.79 -6.82 4.50
CA VAL A 46 -10.21 -6.57 4.19
C VAL A 46 -10.46 -5.07 4.27
N VAL A 47 -10.97 -4.50 3.18
CA VAL A 47 -11.29 -3.07 3.10
C VAL A 47 -12.79 -2.88 2.90
N GLU A 48 -13.38 -2.01 3.71
CA GLU A 48 -14.78 -1.62 3.54
C GLU A 48 -14.89 -0.51 2.52
N ILE A 49 -15.74 -0.73 1.50
CA ILE A 49 -16.00 0.27 0.47
C ILE A 49 -16.78 1.44 1.06
N GLY A 50 -16.41 2.65 0.70
CA GLY A 50 -17.12 3.87 1.08
C GLY A 50 -16.23 4.94 1.70
N GLY A 51 -14.96 4.65 1.99
CA GLY A 51 -14.06 5.60 2.63
C GLY A 51 -12.63 5.54 2.10
N LEU A 52 -11.79 6.35 2.72
CA LEU A 52 -10.35 6.39 2.47
C LEU A 52 -9.61 5.64 3.57
N GLU A 53 -8.49 5.04 3.23
CA GLU A 53 -7.57 4.47 4.22
C GLU A 53 -6.18 5.08 4.06
N ARG A 54 -5.51 5.36 5.18
CA ARG A 54 -4.11 5.79 5.20
C ARG A 54 -3.24 4.59 5.49
N TRP A 55 -2.34 4.30 4.57
CA TRP A 55 -1.37 3.21 4.71
C TRP A 55 0.03 3.76 4.84
N ARG A 56 0.73 3.32 5.88
CA ARG A 56 2.17 3.51 6.01
C ARG A 56 2.84 2.27 5.45
N VAL A 57 3.49 2.40 4.30
CA VAL A 57 4.23 1.32 3.65
C VAL A 57 5.69 1.46 4.01
N GLN A 58 6.21 0.52 4.77
CA GLN A 58 7.58 0.51 5.29
C GLN A 58 8.42 -0.54 4.59
N ASN A 59 9.70 -0.26 4.46
CA ASN A 59 10.69 -1.15 3.87
C ASN A 59 11.84 -1.33 4.85
N THR A 60 11.95 -2.53 5.43
CA THR A 60 12.99 -2.88 6.39
C THR A 60 14.22 -3.52 5.75
N SER A 61 14.22 -3.68 4.44
CA SER A 61 15.33 -4.26 3.69
C SER A 61 16.37 -3.22 3.27
N GLY A 62 17.49 -3.69 2.78
CA GLY A 62 18.57 -2.84 2.25
C GLY A 62 18.46 -2.52 0.76
N GLU A 63 17.34 -2.82 0.14
CA GLU A 63 17.10 -2.53 -1.28
C GLU A 63 15.75 -1.88 -1.51
N LEU A 64 15.62 -1.21 -2.66
CA LEU A 64 14.38 -0.54 -3.05
C LEU A 64 13.26 -1.55 -3.28
N HIS A 65 12.06 -1.25 -2.78
CA HIS A 65 10.83 -1.93 -3.18
C HIS A 65 9.87 -0.94 -3.83
N VAL A 66 8.96 -1.46 -4.64
CA VAL A 66 7.98 -0.65 -5.39
C VAL A 66 6.59 -1.14 -5.04
N PHE A 67 5.82 -0.33 -4.32
CA PHE A 67 4.44 -0.65 -3.98
C PHE A 67 3.51 -0.38 -5.17
N HIS A 68 2.71 -1.36 -5.56
CA HIS A 68 1.64 -1.24 -6.54
C HIS A 68 0.37 -1.87 -6.01
N ILE A 69 -0.77 -1.21 -6.21
CA ILE A 69 -2.09 -1.72 -5.87
C ILE A 69 -2.95 -1.84 -7.13
N HIS A 70 -3.72 -2.92 -7.22
CA HIS A 70 -4.69 -3.14 -8.28
C HIS A 70 -6.05 -2.52 -7.94
N LEU A 71 -6.86 -2.23 -8.94
CA LEU A 71 -8.26 -1.78 -8.92
C LEU A 71 -8.50 -0.35 -8.44
N THR A 72 -7.61 0.26 -7.71
CA THR A 72 -7.79 1.61 -7.18
C THR A 72 -6.48 2.39 -7.22
N ASP A 73 -6.57 3.66 -6.84
CA ASP A 73 -5.45 4.59 -6.82
C ASP A 73 -5.25 5.16 -5.43
N PHE A 74 -4.10 5.77 -5.23
CA PHE A 74 -3.75 6.49 -4.00
C PHE A 74 -3.07 7.83 -4.30
N GLN A 75 -2.98 8.65 -3.27
CA GLN A 75 -2.16 9.86 -3.27
C GLN A 75 -1.03 9.70 -2.25
N VAL A 76 0.16 10.20 -2.60
CA VAL A 76 1.34 10.14 -1.73
C VAL A 76 1.34 11.36 -0.82
N CYS A 77 1.37 11.14 0.48
CA CYS A 77 1.33 12.21 1.49
C CYS A 77 2.72 12.53 2.03
N GLU A 78 3.51 11.51 2.34
CA GLU A 78 4.85 11.66 2.92
C GLU A 78 5.80 10.59 2.38
N ILE A 79 7.08 10.93 2.26
CA ILE A 79 8.17 9.98 2.05
C ILE A 79 9.23 10.26 3.12
N ASN A 80 9.57 9.26 3.92
CA ASN A 80 10.51 9.38 5.05
C ASN A 80 10.20 10.61 5.94
N GLY A 81 8.92 10.78 6.29
CA GLY A 81 8.47 11.89 7.14
C GLY A 81 8.39 13.25 6.46
N VAL A 82 8.78 13.36 5.19
CA VAL A 82 8.75 14.64 4.45
C VAL A 82 7.46 14.72 3.63
N PRO A 83 6.61 15.74 3.90
CA PRO A 83 5.41 15.99 3.13
C PRO A 83 5.71 16.12 1.64
N GLN A 84 4.91 15.46 0.80
CA GLN A 84 5.06 15.49 -0.64
C GLN A 84 4.08 16.47 -1.27
N PRO A 85 4.46 17.14 -2.36
CA PRO A 85 3.55 18.00 -3.10
C PRO A 85 2.42 17.17 -3.71
N PHE A 86 1.23 17.77 -3.77
CA PHE A 86 0.09 17.15 -4.45
C PHE A 86 0.35 17.08 -5.97
N VAL A 87 0.38 15.86 -6.50
CA VAL A 87 0.59 15.59 -7.94
C VAL A 87 -0.55 14.79 -8.57
N GLY A 88 -1.64 14.58 -7.84
CA GLY A 88 -2.77 13.74 -8.27
C GLY A 88 -2.64 12.29 -7.79
N SER A 89 -3.45 11.42 -8.38
CA SER A 89 -3.51 10.02 -8.02
C SER A 89 -2.56 9.17 -8.85
N GLN A 90 -2.04 8.12 -8.23
CA GLN A 90 -1.15 7.13 -8.83
C GLN A 90 -1.42 5.75 -8.23
N ASP A 91 -0.92 4.70 -8.84
CA ASP A 91 -1.08 3.33 -8.36
C ASP A 91 0.24 2.63 -7.99
N THR A 92 1.35 3.35 -8.14
CA THR A 92 2.72 2.82 -7.94
C THR A 92 3.59 3.87 -7.29
N ILE A 93 4.39 3.47 -6.28
CA ILE A 93 5.34 4.34 -5.58
C ILE A 93 6.57 3.57 -5.13
N ASN A 94 7.74 4.16 -5.30
CA ASN A 94 8.99 3.63 -4.75
C ASN A 94 9.01 3.79 -3.22
N ILE A 95 9.34 2.71 -2.53
CA ILE A 95 9.53 2.72 -1.07
C ILE A 95 11.03 2.69 -0.80
N PRO A 96 11.61 3.76 -0.26
CA PRO A 96 13.04 3.82 0.00
C PRO A 96 13.47 2.71 0.96
N TYR A 97 14.70 2.24 0.81
CA TYR A 97 15.26 1.24 1.72
C TYR A 97 15.78 1.88 3.01
N GLU A 98 15.92 1.07 4.04
CA GLU A 98 16.48 1.50 5.32
C GLU A 98 17.91 2.01 5.15
N GLY A 99 18.14 3.27 5.56
CA GLY A 99 19.45 3.94 5.42
C GLY A 99 19.69 4.61 4.06
N GLN A 100 18.75 4.57 3.12
CA GLN A 100 18.87 5.30 1.86
C GLN A 100 18.93 6.80 2.09
N ASP A 101 18.14 7.30 3.02
CA ASP A 101 18.18 8.68 3.49
C ASP A 101 18.94 8.73 4.82
N PRO A 102 20.15 9.32 4.88
CA PRO A 102 20.95 9.35 6.10
C PRO A 102 20.33 10.22 7.20
N ASP A 103 19.40 11.09 6.86
CA ASP A 103 18.73 11.98 7.82
C ASP A 103 17.43 11.38 8.39
N PHE A 104 17.04 10.20 7.92
CA PHE A 104 15.85 9.48 8.40
C PHE A 104 16.24 8.20 9.12
N GLU A 105 15.86 8.09 10.39
CA GLU A 105 16.11 6.89 11.20
C GLU A 105 15.00 5.84 11.03
N GLY A 106 15.39 4.57 10.89
CA GLY A 106 14.51 3.44 10.78
C GLY A 106 14.21 3.02 9.35
N PRO A 107 13.19 2.15 9.17
CA PRO A 107 12.79 1.67 7.86
C PRO A 107 12.39 2.82 6.93
N GLY A 108 12.80 2.77 5.67
CA GLY A 108 12.28 3.69 4.67
C GLY A 108 10.76 3.55 4.56
N GLU A 109 10.04 4.65 4.32
CA GLU A 109 8.58 4.60 4.30
C GLU A 109 7.94 5.60 3.34
N ALA A 110 6.76 5.25 2.87
CA ALA A 110 5.83 6.16 2.22
C ALA A 110 4.48 6.11 2.96
N VAL A 111 3.88 7.26 3.19
CA VAL A 111 2.51 7.37 3.70
C VAL A 111 1.62 7.75 2.53
N ILE A 112 0.63 6.91 2.26
CA ILE A 112 -0.32 7.05 1.16
C ILE A 112 -1.75 7.03 1.67
N VAL A 113 -2.65 7.69 0.95
CA VAL A 113 -4.10 7.60 1.18
C VAL A 113 -4.73 6.95 -0.04
N ILE A 114 -5.36 5.80 0.18
CA ILE A 114 -5.98 4.99 -0.88
C ILE A 114 -7.48 5.27 -0.91
N ASP A 115 -8.02 5.40 -2.11
CA ASP A 115 -9.44 5.67 -2.34
C ASP A 115 -10.23 4.37 -2.53
N PHE A 116 -10.98 3.96 -1.50
CA PHE A 116 -11.86 2.79 -1.54
C PHE A 116 -13.35 3.17 -1.63
N ARG A 117 -13.67 4.38 -2.12
CA ARG A 117 -15.05 4.86 -2.15
C ARG A 117 -15.88 4.31 -3.32
N ASN A 118 -15.25 3.93 -4.42
CA ASN A 118 -15.97 3.50 -5.63
C ASN A 118 -16.39 2.03 -5.53
N PRO A 119 -17.70 1.71 -5.56
CA PRO A 119 -18.17 0.33 -5.43
C PRO A 119 -17.77 -0.60 -6.59
N VAL A 120 -17.26 -0.07 -7.69
CA VAL A 120 -16.76 -0.89 -8.81
C VAL A 120 -15.60 -1.80 -8.41
N ILE A 121 -14.89 -1.48 -7.31
CA ILE A 121 -13.76 -2.27 -6.82
C ILE A 121 -14.17 -3.50 -6.01
N GLU A 122 -15.48 -3.74 -5.77
CA GLU A 122 -15.93 -4.89 -4.99
C GLU A 122 -15.33 -6.20 -5.50
N GLY A 123 -14.75 -6.97 -4.60
CA GLY A 123 -14.12 -8.25 -4.91
C GLY A 123 -12.70 -8.37 -4.38
N LYS A 124 -11.98 -9.36 -4.90
CA LYS A 124 -10.60 -9.64 -4.52
C LYS A 124 -9.63 -9.10 -5.54
N ALA A 125 -8.54 -8.53 -5.07
CA ALA A 125 -7.41 -8.08 -5.87
C ALA A 125 -6.12 -8.19 -5.06
N VAL A 126 -5.02 -7.68 -5.60
CA VAL A 126 -3.72 -7.76 -4.96
C VAL A 126 -3.06 -6.39 -4.85
N TYR A 127 -2.16 -6.27 -3.90
CA TYR A 127 -1.09 -5.28 -3.90
C TYR A 127 0.23 -6.02 -3.75
N HIS A 128 1.29 -5.47 -4.33
CA HIS A 128 2.56 -6.18 -4.42
C HIS A 128 3.73 -5.24 -4.68
N CYS A 129 4.94 -5.76 -4.53
CA CYS A 129 6.11 -5.10 -5.07
C CYS A 129 6.12 -5.26 -6.60
N HIS A 130 6.30 -4.18 -7.33
CA HIS A 130 6.30 -4.19 -8.81
C HIS A 130 7.68 -4.49 -9.42
N ILE A 131 8.56 -5.13 -8.66
CA ILE A 131 9.82 -5.70 -9.17
C ILE A 131 9.55 -7.18 -9.40
N GLY A 132 9.67 -7.64 -10.66
CA GLY A 132 9.21 -8.97 -11.06
C GLY A 132 9.82 -10.12 -10.25
N GLU A 133 11.11 -10.04 -9.92
CA GLU A 133 11.79 -11.03 -9.08
C GLU A 133 11.22 -11.06 -7.65
N HIS A 134 10.89 -9.91 -7.07
CA HIS A 134 10.32 -9.81 -5.72
C HIS A 134 8.89 -10.33 -5.68
N GLU A 135 8.10 -9.95 -6.67
CA GLU A 135 6.71 -10.42 -6.84
C GLU A 135 6.66 -11.94 -6.98
N ASP A 136 7.50 -12.50 -7.87
CA ASP A 136 7.56 -13.95 -8.13
C ASP A 136 8.01 -14.76 -6.91
N ASN A 137 8.76 -14.15 -6.00
CA ASN A 137 9.29 -14.79 -4.79
C ASN A 137 8.55 -14.40 -3.49
N GLY A 138 7.29 -13.99 -3.59
CA GLY A 138 6.39 -13.91 -2.44
C GLY A 138 5.91 -12.53 -2.01
N MET A 139 6.42 -11.44 -2.62
CA MET A 139 6.05 -10.07 -2.20
C MET A 139 4.73 -9.61 -2.84
N MET A 140 3.66 -10.29 -2.45
CA MET A 140 2.29 -10.00 -2.89
C MET A 140 1.31 -10.35 -1.76
N ALA A 141 0.23 -9.59 -1.67
CA ALA A 141 -0.85 -9.83 -0.72
C ALA A 141 -2.21 -9.66 -1.40
N VAL A 142 -3.20 -10.40 -0.92
CA VAL A 142 -4.59 -10.33 -1.40
C VAL A 142 -5.38 -9.38 -0.51
N PHE A 143 -6.08 -8.43 -1.12
CA PHE A 143 -7.10 -7.68 -0.41
C PHE A 143 -8.49 -7.99 -0.96
N GLN A 144 -9.49 -7.90 -0.10
CA GLN A 144 -10.90 -8.00 -0.47
C GLN A 144 -11.60 -6.69 -0.13
N ALA A 145 -12.16 -6.04 -1.14
CA ALA A 145 -13.03 -4.89 -0.97
C ALA A 145 -14.48 -5.36 -0.90
N CYS A 146 -15.20 -4.93 0.12
CA CYS A 146 -16.55 -5.39 0.42
C CYS A 146 -17.48 -4.24 0.75
N LEU A 147 -18.75 -4.38 0.37
CA LEU A 147 -19.78 -3.41 0.74
C LEU A 147 -19.98 -3.40 2.26
N PRO A 148 -20.32 -2.24 2.86
CA PRO A 148 -20.56 -2.14 4.29
C PRO A 148 -21.55 -3.20 4.80
N GLY A 149 -21.18 -3.86 5.90
CA GLY A 149 -21.99 -4.92 6.51
C GLY A 149 -21.84 -6.30 5.85
N THR A 150 -21.05 -6.44 4.78
CA THR A 150 -20.80 -7.73 4.10
C THR A 150 -19.37 -8.20 4.24
N CYS A 151 -18.53 -7.45 4.94
CA CYS A 151 -17.11 -7.74 5.05
C CYS A 151 -16.84 -8.98 5.90
N PRO A 152 -16.02 -9.93 5.40
CA PRO A 152 -15.53 -11.04 6.22
C PRO A 152 -14.52 -10.55 7.25
N PRO A 153 -14.24 -11.34 8.31
CA PRO A 153 -13.13 -11.04 9.20
C PRO A 153 -11.79 -11.13 8.47
N GLU A 154 -10.84 -10.25 8.84
CA GLU A 154 -9.46 -10.37 8.35
C GLU A 154 -8.79 -11.63 8.89
N ALA A 155 -7.89 -12.22 8.08
CA ALA A 155 -7.00 -13.27 8.55
C ALA A 155 -5.99 -12.68 9.55
N GLU A 156 -5.76 -13.39 10.66
CA GLU A 156 -4.73 -13.04 11.66
C GLU A 156 -3.32 -13.36 11.18
#